data_2ad119cc25b63a79a9eb4f26908b1ae8
#
_entry.id   2ad119cc25b63a79a9eb4f26908b1ae8
#
_cell.length_a   1.000
_cell.length_b   1.000
_cell.length_c   1.000
_cell.angle_alpha   90.00
_cell.angle_beta   90.00
_cell.angle_gamma   90.00
#
_symmetry.space_group_name_H-M   'P 1'
#
loop_
_entity.id
_entity.type
_entity.pdbx_description
1 polymer ?
#
loop_
_entity_poly.entity_id
_entity_poly.type
_entity_poly.pdbx_seq_one_letter_code
_entity_poly.pdbx_strand_id
1 'polypeptide(L)'
;MLPIAILCGGLATRLRPVTETVPKSLISIHGEPFIHYQLRYLYDQGIRDVVLCVGYLGHMIEGFVKDGKTFGLNVKYSYDGDKLLGTGGAINKALTYLGEDFFVMYGDSYLPINFNKVETAYFESKKVALMTILENSGKWDKSNVIYQDGEILEYNKKSNNSAMHYIDYGLSILSSSIIKEYNNNDNFDLSDVYHELSIMKKMAGFIVSERFYEIGSFDGIGDLEKYLKVN
;
A
#
# COMPACT_ATOMS: atom_id res chain seq x y z
N MET A 1 -12.13 -10.29 -7.64
CA MET A 1 -11.25 -9.39 -6.86
C MET A 1 -10.13 -8.92 -7.77
N LEU A 2 -9.88 -7.63 -7.80
CA LEU A 2 -8.78 -7.01 -8.55
C LEU A 2 -7.42 -7.56 -8.09
N PRO A 3 -6.39 -7.58 -8.94
CA PRO A 3 -5.02 -7.87 -8.53
C PRO A 3 -4.49 -6.77 -7.61
N ILE A 4 -3.42 -7.07 -6.86
CA ILE A 4 -2.82 -6.12 -5.93
C ILE A 4 -1.33 -5.94 -6.21
N ALA A 5 -0.87 -4.69 -6.19
CA ALA A 5 0.55 -4.33 -6.14
C ALA A 5 0.95 -4.01 -4.69
N ILE A 6 2.04 -4.59 -4.21
CA ILE A 6 2.59 -4.35 -2.88
C ILE A 6 3.96 -3.69 -3.03
N LEU A 7 4.11 -2.50 -2.44
CA LEU A 7 5.31 -1.68 -2.52
C LEU A 7 6.33 -2.09 -1.45
N CYS A 8 7.25 -2.99 -1.79
CA CYS A 8 8.26 -3.56 -0.90
C CYS A 8 9.70 -3.06 -1.16
N GLY A 9 9.89 -2.05 -2.05
CA GLY A 9 11.21 -1.63 -2.53
C GLY A 9 11.99 -0.67 -1.61
N GLY A 10 11.40 -0.20 -0.51
CA GLY A 10 11.96 0.85 0.36
C GLY A 10 13.19 0.43 1.19
N LEU A 11 14.09 1.40 1.51
CA LEU A 11 15.33 1.18 2.28
C LEU A 11 15.12 0.99 3.79
N ALA A 12 13.93 1.31 4.31
CA ALA A 12 13.54 1.14 5.73
C ALA A 12 14.57 1.66 6.76
N THR A 13 15.10 2.85 6.54
CA THR A 13 16.22 3.42 7.32
C THR A 13 15.94 3.61 8.81
N ARG A 14 14.68 3.76 9.22
CA ARG A 14 14.24 3.92 10.62
C ARG A 14 14.48 2.68 11.51
N LEU A 15 14.60 1.50 10.90
CA LEU A 15 14.80 0.22 11.59
C LEU A 15 16.25 -0.29 11.50
N ARG A 16 17.19 0.56 11.10
CA ARG A 16 18.61 0.20 11.10
C ARG A 16 19.10 -0.06 12.53
N PRO A 17 20.03 -1.02 12.73
CA PRO A 17 20.80 -1.75 11.70
C PRO A 17 20.10 -2.98 11.11
N VAL A 18 18.94 -3.44 11.63
CA VAL A 18 18.28 -4.68 11.22
C VAL A 18 18.01 -4.69 9.70
N THR A 19 17.54 -3.58 9.16
CA THR A 19 17.18 -3.47 7.74
C THR A 19 18.36 -3.24 6.79
N GLU A 20 19.58 -3.29 7.29
CA GLU A 20 20.79 -3.34 6.43
C GLU A 20 21.01 -4.73 5.82
N THR A 21 20.52 -5.78 6.47
CA THR A 21 20.72 -7.17 6.06
C THR A 21 19.44 -7.93 5.79
N VAL A 22 18.29 -7.43 6.27
CA VAL A 22 16.97 -8.07 6.09
C VAL A 22 15.99 -7.03 5.56
N PRO A 23 15.27 -7.29 4.45
CA PRO A 23 14.26 -6.36 3.98
C PRO A 23 13.12 -6.25 4.99
N LYS A 24 12.52 -5.07 5.13
CA LYS A 24 11.47 -4.77 6.12
C LYS A 24 10.35 -5.82 6.14
N SER A 25 9.89 -6.23 4.98
CA SER A 25 8.82 -7.24 4.83
C SER A 25 9.18 -8.63 5.39
N LEU A 26 10.47 -8.91 5.63
CA LEU A 26 10.94 -10.15 6.25
C LEU A 26 11.28 -10.02 7.73
N ILE A 27 11.01 -8.87 8.37
CA ILE A 27 11.15 -8.75 9.83
C ILE A 27 10.23 -9.78 10.48
N SER A 28 10.77 -10.49 11.48
CA SER A 28 10.04 -11.53 12.20
C SER A 28 8.98 -10.94 13.13
N ILE A 29 7.76 -11.44 13.02
CA ILE A 29 6.62 -11.20 13.91
C ILE A 29 6.19 -12.57 14.44
N HIS A 30 6.26 -12.81 15.73
CA HIS A 30 5.95 -14.11 16.34
C HIS A 30 6.63 -15.31 15.68
N GLY A 31 7.86 -15.13 15.17
CA GLY A 31 8.64 -16.21 14.54
C GLY A 31 8.44 -16.38 13.04
N GLU A 32 7.45 -15.71 12.43
CA GLU A 32 7.21 -15.70 10.98
C GLU A 32 7.55 -14.33 10.37
N PRO A 33 8.01 -14.25 9.11
CA PRO A 33 8.19 -12.98 8.41
C PRO A 33 6.90 -12.20 8.30
N PHE A 34 6.94 -10.87 8.42
CA PHE A 34 5.75 -10.01 8.31
C PHE A 34 4.95 -10.26 7.03
N ILE A 35 5.62 -10.43 5.88
CA ILE A 35 4.96 -10.69 4.59
C ILE A 35 4.12 -11.98 4.61
N HIS A 36 4.45 -12.95 5.48
CA HIS A 36 3.65 -14.16 5.67
C HIS A 36 2.21 -13.80 6.10
N TYR A 37 2.07 -12.95 7.12
CA TYR A 37 0.77 -12.51 7.61
C TYR A 37 0.02 -11.70 6.57
N GLN A 38 0.74 -10.82 5.87
CA GLN A 38 0.16 -9.99 4.83
C GLN A 38 -0.41 -10.82 3.67
N LEU A 39 0.36 -11.79 3.14
CA LEU A 39 -0.07 -12.65 2.05
C LEU A 39 -1.22 -13.60 2.45
N ARG A 40 -1.17 -14.15 3.68
CA ARG A 40 -2.28 -14.96 4.22
C ARG A 40 -3.56 -14.15 4.30
N TYR A 41 -3.48 -12.96 4.87
CA TYR A 41 -4.64 -12.08 4.97
C TYR A 41 -5.22 -11.72 3.60
N LEU A 42 -4.39 -11.41 2.61
CA LEU A 42 -4.83 -11.15 1.24
C LEU A 42 -5.55 -12.33 0.61
N TYR A 43 -5.04 -13.56 0.81
CA TYR A 43 -5.71 -14.76 0.37
C TYR A 43 -7.11 -14.91 0.98
N ASP A 44 -7.23 -14.68 2.29
CA ASP A 44 -8.51 -14.76 3.02
C ASP A 44 -9.50 -13.67 2.56
N GLN A 45 -9.00 -12.52 2.13
CA GLN A 45 -9.80 -11.45 1.50
C GLN A 45 -10.23 -11.77 0.06
N GLY A 46 -9.78 -12.87 -0.54
CA GLY A 46 -10.14 -13.28 -1.90
C GLY A 46 -9.19 -12.79 -3.00
N ILE A 47 -8.11 -12.10 -2.66
CA ILE A 47 -7.04 -11.77 -3.61
C ILE A 47 -6.38 -13.07 -4.09
N ARG A 48 -6.01 -13.13 -5.37
CA ARG A 48 -5.29 -14.29 -5.95
C ARG A 48 -4.03 -13.87 -6.71
N ASP A 49 -4.03 -12.71 -7.33
CA ASP A 49 -2.93 -12.21 -8.13
C ASP A 49 -2.23 -11.07 -7.40
N VAL A 50 -0.95 -11.25 -7.09
CA VAL A 50 -0.12 -10.32 -6.32
C VAL A 50 1.11 -9.96 -7.14
N VAL A 51 1.42 -8.67 -7.21
CA VAL A 51 2.68 -8.18 -7.78
C VAL A 51 3.48 -7.51 -6.66
N LEU A 52 4.62 -8.11 -6.33
CA LEU A 52 5.57 -7.54 -5.36
C LEU A 52 6.51 -6.58 -6.11
N CYS A 53 6.37 -5.28 -5.85
CA CYS A 53 7.30 -4.25 -6.33
C CYS A 53 8.49 -4.22 -5.37
N VAL A 54 9.63 -4.74 -5.80
CA VAL A 54 10.81 -4.96 -4.96
C VAL A 54 12.01 -4.17 -5.45
N GLY A 55 12.82 -3.70 -4.52
CA GLY A 55 14.07 -2.99 -4.77
C GLY A 55 15.21 -3.58 -3.95
N TYR A 56 15.68 -2.82 -2.97
CA TYR A 56 16.76 -3.24 -2.08
C TYR A 56 16.45 -4.56 -1.36
N LEU A 57 17.36 -5.53 -1.45
CA LEU A 57 17.23 -6.90 -0.92
C LEU A 57 15.98 -7.67 -1.43
N GLY A 58 15.40 -7.28 -2.57
CA GLY A 58 14.20 -7.91 -3.14
C GLY A 58 14.34 -9.42 -3.40
N HIS A 59 15.55 -9.89 -3.74
CA HIS A 59 15.86 -11.31 -3.93
C HIS A 59 15.60 -12.18 -2.68
N MET A 60 15.71 -11.60 -1.48
CA MET A 60 15.39 -12.31 -0.23
C MET A 60 13.88 -12.49 -0.09
N ILE A 61 13.09 -11.48 -0.47
CA ILE A 61 11.62 -11.56 -0.49
C ILE A 61 11.20 -12.63 -1.49
N GLU A 62 11.75 -12.63 -2.70
CA GLU A 62 11.49 -13.64 -3.71
C GLU A 62 11.90 -15.05 -3.23
N GLY A 63 13.06 -15.18 -2.57
CA GLY A 63 13.53 -16.44 -2.00
C GLY A 63 12.57 -17.04 -0.96
N PHE A 64 11.87 -16.20 -0.19
CA PHE A 64 10.89 -16.64 0.80
C PHE A 64 9.52 -16.92 0.17
N VAL A 65 8.98 -16.01 -0.62
CA VAL A 65 7.61 -16.06 -1.14
C VAL A 65 7.49 -16.97 -2.38
N LYS A 66 8.55 -17.04 -3.18
CA LYS A 66 8.62 -17.82 -4.43
C LYS A 66 7.47 -17.43 -5.38
N ASP A 67 6.79 -18.38 -5.98
CA ASP A 67 5.65 -18.19 -6.89
C ASP A 67 4.30 -17.95 -6.16
N GLY A 68 4.32 -17.90 -4.83
CA GLY A 68 3.14 -17.67 -3.99
C GLY A 68 2.25 -18.87 -3.74
N LYS A 69 2.50 -20.03 -4.36
CA LYS A 69 1.64 -21.22 -4.22
C LYS A 69 1.46 -21.68 -2.78
N THR A 70 2.48 -21.54 -1.94
CA THR A 70 2.41 -21.86 -0.51
C THR A 70 1.33 -21.05 0.23
N PHE A 71 1.01 -19.87 -0.30
CA PHE A 71 -0.03 -18.99 0.21
C PHE A 71 -1.37 -19.08 -0.56
N GLY A 72 -1.45 -19.95 -1.59
CA GLY A 72 -2.60 -20.02 -2.49
C GLY A 72 -2.72 -18.85 -3.46
N LEU A 73 -1.63 -18.13 -3.69
CA LEU A 73 -1.56 -16.91 -4.51
C LEU A 73 -0.73 -17.16 -5.78
N ASN A 74 -0.92 -16.31 -6.79
CA ASN A 74 -0.05 -16.15 -7.95
C ASN A 74 0.81 -14.91 -7.73
N VAL A 75 2.08 -15.07 -7.40
CA VAL A 75 2.97 -13.95 -7.12
C VAL A 75 3.89 -13.69 -8.29
N LYS A 76 3.97 -12.43 -8.72
CA LYS A 76 4.95 -11.91 -9.69
C LYS A 76 5.80 -10.83 -9.03
N TYR A 77 6.97 -10.60 -9.59
CA TYR A 77 7.94 -9.63 -9.08
C TYR A 77 8.22 -8.55 -10.12
N SER A 78 8.16 -7.30 -9.70
CA SER A 78 8.60 -6.14 -10.45
C SER A 78 9.79 -5.52 -9.72
N TYR A 79 11.00 -5.68 -10.27
CA TYR A 79 12.22 -5.15 -9.68
C TYR A 79 12.49 -3.71 -10.14
N ASP A 80 12.84 -2.81 -9.23
CA ASP A 80 13.25 -1.44 -9.58
C ASP A 80 14.46 -1.43 -10.53
N GLY A 81 15.39 -2.34 -10.34
CA GLY A 81 16.67 -2.38 -11.04
C GLY A 81 17.76 -1.68 -10.24
N ASP A 82 18.71 -1.03 -10.95
CA ASP A 82 19.90 -0.41 -10.32
C ASP A 82 19.57 0.87 -9.54
N LYS A 83 18.40 1.46 -9.77
CA LYS A 83 17.97 2.70 -9.11
C LYS A 83 16.54 2.53 -8.59
N LEU A 84 16.28 3.07 -7.41
CA LEU A 84 14.93 3.15 -6.88
C LEU A 84 14.08 4.08 -7.76
N LEU A 85 12.89 3.60 -8.14
CA LEU A 85 11.98 4.30 -9.06
C LEU A 85 10.98 5.22 -8.35
N GLY A 86 10.98 5.23 -7.01
CA GLY A 86 9.89 5.82 -6.24
C GLY A 86 8.63 4.95 -6.29
N THR A 87 7.62 5.31 -5.53
CA THR A 87 6.40 4.48 -5.42
C THR A 87 5.60 4.47 -6.71
N GLY A 88 5.52 5.59 -7.43
CA GLY A 88 4.82 5.69 -8.71
C GLY A 88 5.56 4.98 -9.85
N GLY A 89 6.88 5.15 -9.94
CA GLY A 89 7.70 4.46 -10.94
C GLY A 89 7.70 2.94 -10.77
N ALA A 90 7.71 2.45 -9.51
CA ALA A 90 7.59 1.02 -9.22
C ALA A 90 6.25 0.45 -9.72
N ILE A 91 5.13 1.16 -9.50
CA ILE A 91 3.82 0.77 -10.03
C ILE A 91 3.79 0.84 -11.55
N ASN A 92 4.35 1.89 -12.17
CA ASN A 92 4.42 2.01 -13.63
C ASN A 92 5.13 0.80 -14.26
N LYS A 93 6.24 0.39 -13.69
CA LYS A 93 6.97 -0.80 -14.14
C LYS A 93 6.17 -2.09 -13.94
N ALA A 94 5.37 -2.18 -12.88
CA ALA A 94 4.54 -3.34 -12.56
C ALA A 94 3.28 -3.46 -13.44
N LEU A 95 2.89 -2.43 -14.22
CA LEU A 95 1.65 -2.42 -15.02
C LEU A 95 1.53 -3.59 -15.99
N THR A 96 2.66 -4.17 -16.45
CA THR A 96 2.67 -5.35 -17.34
C THR A 96 2.08 -6.60 -16.69
N TYR A 97 2.01 -6.61 -15.36
CA TYR A 97 1.48 -7.73 -14.55
C TYR A 97 0.13 -7.40 -13.90
N LEU A 98 -0.25 -6.13 -13.89
CA LEU A 98 -1.50 -5.62 -13.35
C LEU A 98 -2.54 -5.49 -14.47
N GLY A 99 -3.82 -5.54 -14.13
CA GLY A 99 -4.91 -5.33 -15.08
C GLY A 99 -5.18 -3.85 -15.36
N GLU A 100 -6.41 -3.58 -15.80
CA GLU A 100 -6.88 -2.21 -16.03
C GLU A 100 -7.00 -1.46 -14.71
N ASP A 101 -7.58 -2.10 -13.70
CA ASP A 101 -7.72 -1.58 -12.35
C ASP A 101 -7.04 -2.53 -11.36
N PHE A 102 -6.44 -2.00 -10.30
CA PHE A 102 -5.69 -2.79 -9.32
C PHE A 102 -5.62 -2.09 -7.97
N PHE A 103 -5.50 -2.88 -6.91
CA PHE A 103 -5.15 -2.39 -5.59
C PHE A 103 -3.68 -2.01 -5.51
N VAL A 104 -3.38 -1.00 -4.69
CA VAL A 104 -2.02 -0.65 -4.26
C VAL A 104 -1.97 -0.64 -2.75
N MET A 105 -0.97 -1.30 -2.16
CA MET A 105 -0.75 -1.37 -0.72
C MET A 105 0.73 -1.18 -0.40
N TYR A 106 1.02 -0.57 0.75
CA TYR A 106 2.40 -0.49 1.24
C TYR A 106 2.84 -1.83 1.85
N GLY A 107 4.08 -2.21 1.56
CA GLY A 107 4.67 -3.49 1.97
C GLY A 107 5.04 -3.58 3.45
N ASP A 108 4.78 -2.54 4.23
CA ASP A 108 4.99 -2.46 5.67
C ASP A 108 3.70 -2.30 6.48
N SER A 109 2.55 -2.34 5.81
CA SER A 109 1.24 -2.11 6.43
C SER A 109 0.42 -3.41 6.51
N TYR A 110 -0.20 -3.65 7.65
CA TYR A 110 -1.21 -4.67 7.86
C TYR A 110 -2.58 -3.98 8.05
N LEU A 111 -3.52 -4.27 7.14
CA LEU A 111 -4.76 -3.52 6.96
C LEU A 111 -5.97 -4.43 7.19
N PRO A 112 -6.48 -4.56 8.44
CA PRO A 112 -7.56 -5.49 8.78
C PRO A 112 -8.95 -4.97 8.36
N ILE A 113 -9.16 -4.76 7.06
CA ILE A 113 -10.42 -4.28 6.48
C ILE A 113 -10.93 -5.21 5.39
N ASN A 114 -12.19 -5.07 5.02
CA ASN A 114 -12.80 -5.87 3.97
C ASN A 114 -12.50 -5.28 2.58
N PHE A 115 -11.61 -5.94 1.83
CA PHE A 115 -11.20 -5.51 0.48
C PHE A 115 -12.34 -5.53 -0.54
N ASN A 116 -13.29 -6.46 -0.39
CA ASN A 116 -14.45 -6.53 -1.30
C ASN A 116 -15.34 -5.28 -1.17
N LYS A 117 -15.53 -4.74 0.05
CA LYS A 117 -16.25 -3.48 0.24
C LYS A 117 -15.53 -2.31 -0.42
N VAL A 118 -14.21 -2.27 -0.34
CA VAL A 118 -13.39 -1.22 -0.98
C VAL A 118 -13.51 -1.31 -2.51
N GLU A 119 -13.41 -2.52 -3.08
CA GLU A 119 -13.58 -2.77 -4.52
C GLU A 119 -14.97 -2.35 -4.99
N THR A 120 -16.03 -2.74 -4.27
CA THR A 120 -17.41 -2.35 -4.58
C THR A 120 -17.57 -0.83 -4.60
N ALA A 121 -17.07 -0.14 -3.57
CA ALA A 121 -17.13 1.32 -3.48
C ALA A 121 -16.36 2.01 -4.62
N TYR A 122 -15.24 1.43 -5.05
CA TYR A 122 -14.50 1.93 -6.20
C TYR A 122 -15.35 1.93 -7.46
N PHE A 123 -15.96 0.80 -7.82
CA PHE A 123 -16.77 0.69 -9.01
C PHE A 123 -18.04 1.55 -8.93
N GLU A 124 -18.67 1.65 -7.77
CA GLU A 124 -19.84 2.50 -7.55
C GLU A 124 -19.50 3.99 -7.69
N SER A 125 -18.31 4.41 -7.30
CA SER A 125 -17.86 5.81 -7.36
C SER A 125 -17.71 6.33 -8.79
N LYS A 126 -17.46 5.43 -9.77
CA LYS A 126 -17.13 5.75 -11.16
C LYS A 126 -15.93 6.69 -11.31
N LYS A 127 -15.08 6.75 -10.28
CA LYS A 127 -13.82 7.51 -10.31
C LYS A 127 -12.68 6.61 -10.81
N VAL A 128 -11.60 7.21 -11.23
CA VAL A 128 -10.40 6.50 -11.72
C VAL A 128 -9.43 6.11 -10.59
N ALA A 129 -9.73 6.55 -9.38
CA ALA A 129 -8.99 6.19 -8.18
C ALA A 129 -9.90 6.18 -6.95
N LEU A 130 -9.52 5.35 -5.96
CA LEU A 130 -10.12 5.37 -4.63
C LEU A 130 -9.00 5.24 -3.58
N MET A 131 -9.10 6.00 -2.51
CA MET A 131 -8.22 5.91 -1.34
C MET A 131 -9.03 5.51 -0.11
N THR A 132 -8.56 4.52 0.64
CA THR A 132 -9.08 4.26 1.98
C THR A 132 -8.52 5.29 2.95
N ILE A 133 -9.36 5.83 3.82
CA ILE A 133 -9.01 6.87 4.78
C ILE A 133 -9.53 6.53 6.17
N LEU A 134 -8.79 6.95 7.19
CA LEU A 134 -9.16 6.81 8.60
C LEU A 134 -9.30 8.20 9.22
N GLU A 135 -10.35 8.41 10.00
CA GLU A 135 -10.45 9.61 10.82
C GLU A 135 -9.35 9.60 11.89
N ASN A 136 -8.41 10.53 11.75
CA ASN A 136 -7.16 10.48 12.51
C ASN A 136 -7.24 11.27 13.82
N SER A 137 -7.85 12.45 13.82
CA SER A 137 -7.95 13.32 15.01
C SER A 137 -6.63 13.45 15.80
N GLY A 138 -5.50 13.41 15.10
CA GLY A 138 -4.15 13.52 15.70
C GLY A 138 -3.66 12.27 16.45
N LYS A 139 -4.29 11.09 16.29
CA LYS A 139 -3.99 9.88 17.07
C LYS A 139 -2.78 9.09 16.58
N TRP A 140 -2.49 9.11 15.26
CA TRP A 140 -1.49 8.21 14.66
C TRP A 140 -0.31 9.00 14.11
N ASP A 141 -0.40 9.43 12.86
CA ASP A 141 0.56 10.29 12.21
C ASP A 141 -0.14 11.58 11.77
N LYS A 142 0.55 12.48 11.12
CA LYS A 142 -0.01 13.73 10.63
C LYS A 142 -1.15 13.48 9.64
N SER A 143 -2.33 14.08 9.90
CA SER A 143 -3.45 14.07 8.95
C SER A 143 -3.04 14.67 7.62
N ASN A 144 -3.46 14.07 6.52
CA ASN A 144 -3.02 14.43 5.17
C ASN A 144 -4.15 14.41 4.14
N VAL A 145 -5.42 14.27 4.59
CA VAL A 145 -6.60 14.20 3.71
C VAL A 145 -7.70 15.13 4.21
N ILE A 146 -8.29 15.89 3.27
CA ILE A 146 -9.59 16.55 3.39
C ILE A 146 -10.60 15.68 2.62
N TYR A 147 -11.64 15.24 3.31
CA TYR A 147 -12.70 14.40 2.75
C TYR A 147 -14.06 15.00 3.01
N GLN A 148 -14.95 14.91 2.00
CA GLN A 148 -16.34 15.31 2.12
C GLN A 148 -17.22 14.51 1.14
N ASP A 149 -18.34 14.01 1.62
CA ASP A 149 -19.43 13.41 0.82
C ASP A 149 -18.98 12.36 -0.22
N GLY A 150 -18.05 11.48 0.14
CA GLY A 150 -17.53 10.42 -0.72
C GLY A 150 -16.32 10.81 -1.56
N GLU A 151 -15.89 12.07 -1.55
CA GLU A 151 -14.79 12.58 -2.35
C GLU A 151 -13.58 12.97 -1.50
N ILE A 152 -12.38 12.69 -1.99
CA ILE A 152 -11.14 13.29 -1.50
C ILE A 152 -11.02 14.67 -2.14
N LEU A 153 -11.13 15.72 -1.33
CA LEU A 153 -11.00 17.10 -1.81
C LEU A 153 -9.53 17.53 -1.91
N GLU A 154 -8.70 17.07 -0.99
CA GLU A 154 -7.25 17.26 -1.02
C GLU A 154 -6.55 16.13 -0.27
N TYR A 155 -5.56 15.51 -0.91
CA TYR A 155 -4.54 14.68 -0.31
C TYR A 155 -3.18 15.38 -0.40
N ASN A 156 -2.51 15.64 0.73
CA ASN A 156 -1.24 16.33 0.72
C ASN A 156 -0.38 16.02 1.96
N LYS A 157 0.63 15.17 1.79
CA LYS A 157 1.57 14.82 2.88
C LYS A 157 2.43 16.00 3.36
N LYS A 158 2.59 17.03 2.54
CA LYS A 158 3.45 18.19 2.84
C LYS A 158 2.66 19.33 3.51
N SER A 159 1.34 19.33 3.41
CA SER A 159 0.48 20.39 3.94
C SER A 159 0.42 20.38 5.47
N ASN A 160 0.28 21.57 6.07
CA ASN A 160 -0.05 21.78 7.48
C ASN A 160 -1.48 22.30 7.65
N ASN A 161 -2.38 22.03 6.69
CA ASN A 161 -3.75 22.53 6.71
C ASN A 161 -4.53 21.87 7.85
N SER A 162 -5.05 22.69 8.77
CA SER A 162 -5.84 22.24 9.93
C SER A 162 -7.19 21.61 9.54
N ALA A 163 -7.66 21.79 8.31
CA ALA A 163 -8.87 21.12 7.79
C ALA A 163 -8.64 19.64 7.44
N MET A 164 -7.40 19.17 7.46
CA MET A 164 -7.08 17.76 7.27
C MET A 164 -7.36 16.98 8.55
N HIS A 165 -8.43 16.21 8.56
CA HIS A 165 -8.83 15.37 9.71
C HIS A 165 -8.63 13.89 9.50
N TYR A 166 -8.43 13.46 8.24
CA TYR A 166 -8.24 12.07 7.86
C TYR A 166 -6.78 11.80 7.49
N ILE A 167 -6.41 10.51 7.57
CA ILE A 167 -5.11 10.01 7.14
C ILE A 167 -5.31 8.93 6.07
N ASP A 168 -4.42 8.90 5.06
CA ASP A 168 -4.28 7.79 4.12
C ASP A 168 -4.05 6.49 4.91
N TYR A 169 -4.95 5.53 4.75
CA TYR A 169 -4.94 4.27 5.48
C TYR A 169 -3.92 3.26 4.92
N GLY A 170 -3.45 3.49 3.68
CA GLY A 170 -2.42 2.66 3.05
C GLY A 170 -2.92 1.64 2.03
N LEU A 171 -4.23 1.63 1.70
CA LEU A 171 -4.81 0.89 0.60
C LEU A 171 -5.50 1.84 -0.38
N SER A 172 -5.21 1.69 -1.65
CA SER A 172 -5.90 2.43 -2.72
C SER A 172 -6.24 1.50 -3.89
N ILE A 173 -7.13 1.96 -4.78
CA ILE A 173 -7.36 1.37 -6.10
C ILE A 173 -7.06 2.45 -7.14
N LEU A 174 -6.36 2.06 -8.19
CA LEU A 174 -5.99 2.92 -9.31
C LEU A 174 -6.36 2.27 -10.64
N SER A 175 -6.79 3.09 -11.60
CA SER A 175 -6.80 2.69 -13.02
C SER A 175 -5.40 2.83 -13.63
N SER A 176 -4.98 1.83 -14.39
CA SER A 176 -3.69 1.82 -15.09
C SER A 176 -3.53 2.99 -16.07
N SER A 177 -4.63 3.53 -16.58
CA SER A 177 -4.63 4.69 -17.48
C SER A 177 -3.96 5.89 -16.83
N ILE A 178 -4.23 6.13 -15.54
CA ILE A 178 -3.66 7.25 -14.78
C ILE A 178 -2.14 7.13 -14.69
N ILE A 179 -1.65 5.95 -14.33
CA ILE A 179 -0.20 5.75 -14.19
C ILE A 179 0.52 5.94 -15.54
N LYS A 180 -0.10 5.51 -16.64
CA LYS A 180 0.45 5.69 -17.99
C LYS A 180 0.54 7.17 -18.41
N GLU A 181 -0.34 8.04 -17.92
CA GLU A 181 -0.28 9.49 -18.19
C GLU A 181 0.94 10.14 -17.52
N TYR A 182 1.44 9.59 -16.40
CA TYR A 182 2.64 10.07 -15.70
C TYR A 182 3.97 9.56 -16.27
N ASN A 183 3.96 8.80 -17.36
CA ASN A 183 5.12 8.07 -17.90
C ASN A 183 6.25 8.97 -18.47
N ASN A 184 6.27 10.28 -18.19
CA ASN A 184 7.32 11.19 -18.61
C ASN A 184 8.56 11.18 -17.69
N ASN A 185 8.50 10.51 -16.55
CA ASN A 185 9.60 10.34 -15.60
C ASN A 185 9.60 8.93 -15.02
N ASP A 186 10.70 8.20 -15.16
CA ASP A 186 10.83 6.86 -14.58
C ASP A 186 10.81 6.85 -13.04
N ASN A 187 11.06 8.00 -12.39
CA ASN A 187 11.12 8.14 -10.95
C ASN A 187 10.13 9.21 -10.47
N PHE A 188 9.04 8.78 -9.87
CA PHE A 188 8.03 9.65 -9.25
C PHE A 188 7.34 8.94 -8.08
N ASP A 189 6.70 9.72 -7.21
CA ASP A 189 5.95 9.20 -6.07
C ASP A 189 4.44 9.18 -6.33
N LEU A 190 3.76 8.12 -5.85
CA LEU A 190 2.30 8.05 -5.88
C LEU A 190 1.64 9.18 -5.09
N SER A 191 2.32 9.75 -4.10
CA SER A 191 1.79 10.89 -3.35
C SER A 191 1.52 12.11 -4.24
N ASP A 192 2.32 12.33 -5.27
CA ASP A 192 2.11 13.43 -6.21
C ASP A 192 0.92 13.12 -7.14
N VAL A 193 0.79 11.87 -7.61
CA VAL A 193 -0.38 11.39 -8.37
C VAL A 193 -1.67 11.55 -7.57
N TYR A 194 -1.68 11.09 -6.32
CA TYR A 194 -2.85 11.19 -5.44
C TYR A 194 -3.22 12.64 -5.16
N HIS A 195 -2.24 13.52 -4.95
CA HIS A 195 -2.48 14.95 -4.79
C HIS A 195 -3.21 15.53 -6.00
N GLU A 196 -2.67 15.32 -7.20
CA GLU A 196 -3.29 15.84 -8.43
C GLU A 196 -4.70 15.27 -8.66
N LEU A 197 -4.88 13.95 -8.49
CA LEU A 197 -6.20 13.31 -8.64
C LEU A 197 -7.22 13.86 -7.65
N SER A 198 -6.81 14.18 -6.41
CA SER A 198 -7.69 14.77 -5.41
C SER A 198 -8.14 16.18 -5.82
N ILE A 199 -7.19 17.03 -6.22
CA ILE A 199 -7.49 18.40 -6.68
C ILE A 199 -8.39 18.40 -7.94
N MET A 200 -8.18 17.42 -8.84
CA MET A 200 -9.03 17.22 -10.03
C MET A 200 -10.39 16.57 -9.73
N LYS A 201 -10.69 16.23 -8.45
CA LYS A 201 -11.89 15.50 -8.03
C LYS A 201 -12.08 14.16 -8.75
N LYS A 202 -10.99 13.50 -9.10
CA LYS A 202 -10.97 12.18 -9.77
C LYS A 202 -10.79 11.01 -8.79
N MET A 203 -10.69 11.29 -7.49
CA MET A 203 -10.45 10.30 -6.44
C MET A 203 -11.62 10.21 -5.47
N ALA A 204 -12.14 8.99 -5.27
CA ALA A 204 -13.10 8.69 -4.23
C ALA A 204 -12.41 8.43 -2.88
N GLY A 205 -13.11 8.69 -1.77
CA GLY A 205 -12.67 8.31 -0.43
C GLY A 205 -13.54 7.20 0.15
N PHE A 206 -12.93 6.21 0.77
CA PHE A 206 -13.61 5.17 1.53
C PHE A 206 -13.17 5.21 2.98
N ILE A 207 -14.10 5.59 3.89
CA ILE A 207 -13.81 5.67 5.32
C ILE A 207 -13.75 4.26 5.91
N VAL A 208 -12.67 4.00 6.68
CA VAL A 208 -12.51 2.80 7.50
C VAL A 208 -12.59 3.16 8.97
N SER A 209 -13.03 2.22 9.80
CA SER A 209 -13.14 2.38 11.27
C SER A 209 -12.03 1.68 12.04
N GLU A 210 -11.47 0.62 11.47
CA GLU A 210 -10.40 -0.17 12.05
C GLU A 210 -9.06 0.55 11.89
N ARG A 211 -8.21 0.48 12.93
CA ARG A 211 -6.85 1.04 12.78
C ARG A 211 -6.00 0.15 11.85
N PHE A 212 -5.06 0.77 11.16
CA PHE A 212 -3.97 0.06 10.49
C PHE A 212 -2.85 -0.28 11.50
N TYR A 213 -2.04 -1.26 11.13
CA TYR A 213 -0.79 -1.59 11.82
C TYR A 213 0.36 -1.46 10.84
N GLU A 214 1.50 -0.97 11.31
CA GLU A 214 2.67 -0.79 10.46
C GLU A 214 3.93 -1.29 11.18
N ILE A 215 4.87 -1.82 10.43
CA ILE A 215 6.15 -2.30 10.94
C ILE A 215 7.30 -1.32 10.66
N GLY A 216 6.99 -0.02 10.54
CA GLY A 216 7.95 1.05 10.29
C GLY A 216 8.77 1.46 11.51
N SER A 217 8.33 1.06 12.70
CA SER A 217 8.95 1.34 14.00
C SER A 217 8.91 0.12 14.91
N PHE A 218 9.72 0.09 15.96
CA PHE A 218 9.67 -0.98 16.96
C PHE A 218 8.34 -0.98 17.74
N ASP A 219 7.77 0.20 18.00
CA ASP A 219 6.48 0.32 18.66
C ASP A 219 5.36 -0.25 17.77
N GLY A 220 5.39 0.07 16.47
CA GLY A 220 4.44 -0.47 15.48
C GLY A 220 4.52 -2.00 15.37
N ILE A 221 5.74 -2.57 15.40
CA ILE A 221 5.95 -4.02 15.46
C ILE A 221 5.27 -4.60 16.70
N GLY A 222 5.53 -4.04 17.89
CA GLY A 222 4.93 -4.51 19.15
C GLY A 222 3.39 -4.39 19.18
N ASP A 223 2.83 -3.38 18.55
CA ASP A 223 1.37 -3.21 18.43
C ASP A 223 0.76 -4.26 17.50
N LEU A 224 1.41 -4.56 16.36
CA LEU A 224 0.97 -5.63 15.47
C LEU A 224 1.05 -7.00 16.15
N GLU A 225 2.14 -7.29 16.89
CA GLU A 225 2.27 -8.54 17.64
C GLU A 225 1.14 -8.74 18.66
N LYS A 226 0.77 -7.67 19.37
CA LYS A 226 -0.38 -7.72 20.31
C LYS A 226 -1.69 -8.02 19.56
N TYR A 227 -1.91 -7.38 18.42
CA TYR A 227 -3.11 -7.57 17.62
C TYR A 227 -3.23 -9.01 17.12
N LEU A 228 -2.14 -9.56 16.54
CA LEU A 228 -2.13 -10.92 15.99
C LEU A 228 -2.21 -12.05 17.03
N LYS A 229 -1.99 -11.75 18.33
CA LYS A 229 -2.20 -12.71 19.42
C LYS A 229 -3.66 -12.94 19.76
N VAL A 230 -4.50 -11.96 19.47
CA VAL A 230 -5.91 -11.93 19.93
C VAL A 230 -6.85 -12.34 18.80
N ASN A 231 -6.41 -12.20 17.55
CA ASN A 231 -7.15 -12.48 16.33
C ASN A 231 -6.48 -13.60 15.52
#